data_19378a2d7e862a51a4ffdc12adbdabc1
#
_entry.id   19378a2d7e862a51a4ffdc12adbdabc1
#
_cell.length_a   1.000
_cell.length_b   1.000
_cell.length_c   1.000
_cell.angle_alpha   90.00
_cell.angle_beta   90.00
_cell.angle_gamma   90.00
#
_symmetry.space_group_name_H-M   'P 1'
#
loop_
_entity.id
_entity.type
_entity.pdbx_description
1 polymer ?
#
loop_
_entity_poly.entity_id
_entity_poly.type
_entity_poly.pdbx_seq_one_letter_code
_entity_poly.pdbx_strand_id
1 'polypeptide(L)'
;DGARKLVQQIVYGILKWFVGAAGMLAAIIFTASMIPQMFEPGAIDLLLSKPVSRSGAFLAKFAGGCAFIVLNGSLFVVGLWLILGLRHGDWNARLLLAIPVFILAFTIYFSISAFVGVRWRNPVLAIALTLVVWITTFSLNLLWYFGQKLSLDGMRAEAVLATDDGPIVARKNGTVVEWRGERWQDIFEEQIDDPTVTIQRGTGLMYPLFGPVLVHRDGDRTLVAVERNFRPPMFFTAGDVVIGNSQDQLRRIKGPAAPSDLTSIHATAAQEVLLICRSGIQRIDFGAVKKNTDADIRLTPLGPERANWQEPIDAAVDRDSGDVVIYTRGRLLNLQRQGDRYEVSAEHDTADASAALVGLLAETVVLTRQDGAIERYQRGALSPREGIAVGLSASPKQVAGSPDGSRLLILDHQRRVHEVTTEGPPQLAGLRGQRNLTALAFTSDGDLLAADRLPRVTRYNQSGGVEDSWEWNEGFAWAFQWLIHPLRTVLPNPDELDQLVRHAVGAVDDSDGPLVGDLRREREYVDLWTPVWTSILFVAVMLAITCWMIERRDY
;
A
#
# COMPACT_ATOMS: atom_id res chain seq x y z
N ASP A 1 -15.42 -10.76 -17.82
CA ASP A 1 -14.78 -9.81 -16.85
C ASP A 1 -13.44 -9.25 -17.34
N GLY A 2 -12.52 -10.05 -17.90
CA GLY A 2 -11.23 -9.58 -18.41
C GLY A 2 -11.32 -8.52 -19.51
N ALA A 3 -12.24 -8.66 -20.45
CA ALA A 3 -12.46 -7.68 -21.51
C ALA A 3 -12.97 -6.33 -20.97
N ARG A 4 -13.80 -6.36 -19.93
CA ARG A 4 -14.33 -5.16 -19.29
C ARG A 4 -13.23 -4.41 -18.53
N LYS A 5 -12.38 -5.11 -17.81
CA LYS A 5 -11.20 -4.54 -17.13
C LYS A 5 -10.24 -3.89 -18.12
N LEU A 6 -9.95 -4.55 -19.27
CA LEU A 6 -9.12 -4.01 -20.32
C LEU A 6 -9.69 -2.70 -20.88
N VAL A 7 -11.00 -2.65 -21.16
CA VAL A 7 -11.68 -1.44 -21.63
C VAL A 7 -11.56 -0.31 -20.60
N GLN A 8 -11.77 -0.58 -19.33
CA GLN A 8 -11.61 0.41 -18.25
C GLN A 8 -10.18 0.96 -18.15
N GLN A 9 -9.16 0.12 -18.29
CA GLN A 9 -7.75 0.56 -18.32
C GLN A 9 -7.44 1.43 -19.54
N ILE A 10 -7.97 1.07 -20.72
CA ILE A 10 -7.81 1.86 -21.95
C ILE A 10 -8.49 3.23 -21.78
N VAL A 11 -9.73 3.25 -21.27
CA VAL A 11 -10.48 4.48 -21.02
C VAL A 11 -9.74 5.38 -20.04
N TYR A 12 -9.24 4.82 -18.95
CA TYR A 12 -8.41 5.56 -17.99
C TYR A 12 -7.15 6.11 -18.66
N GLY A 13 -6.46 5.33 -19.47
CA GLY A 13 -5.30 5.78 -20.24
C GLY A 13 -5.62 6.96 -21.16
N ILE A 14 -6.74 6.91 -21.90
CA ILE A 14 -7.22 8.00 -22.76
C ILE A 14 -7.52 9.25 -21.91
N LEU A 15 -8.22 9.12 -20.80
CA LEU A 15 -8.52 10.25 -19.92
C LEU A 15 -7.25 10.85 -19.35
N LYS A 16 -6.32 10.04 -18.89
CA LYS A 16 -5.06 10.50 -18.31
C LYS A 16 -4.21 11.28 -19.31
N TRP A 17 -4.03 10.78 -20.51
CA TRP A 17 -3.14 11.39 -21.50
C TRP A 17 -3.83 12.50 -22.29
N PHE A 18 -5.06 12.30 -22.78
CA PHE A 18 -5.75 13.31 -23.57
C PHE A 18 -6.34 14.43 -22.72
N VAL A 19 -7.00 14.11 -21.61
CA VAL A 19 -7.61 15.13 -20.76
C VAL A 19 -6.59 15.70 -19.78
N GLY A 20 -5.77 14.85 -19.15
CA GLY A 20 -4.80 15.28 -18.14
C GLY A 20 -3.59 16.02 -18.73
N ALA A 21 -2.88 15.46 -19.69
CA ALA A 21 -1.65 16.05 -20.22
C ALA A 21 -1.89 16.92 -21.46
N ALA A 22 -2.30 16.34 -22.56
CA ALA A 22 -2.44 17.05 -23.84
C ALA A 22 -3.56 18.10 -23.82
N GLY A 23 -4.72 17.73 -23.26
CA GLY A 23 -5.87 18.64 -23.12
C GLY A 23 -5.56 19.81 -22.19
N MET A 24 -4.83 19.56 -21.12
CA MET A 24 -4.39 20.62 -20.20
C MET A 24 -3.45 21.61 -20.87
N LEU A 25 -2.44 21.13 -21.61
CA LEU A 25 -1.53 21.98 -22.38
C LEU A 25 -2.27 22.83 -23.40
N ALA A 26 -3.14 22.20 -24.18
CA ALA A 26 -3.95 22.92 -25.16
C ALA A 26 -4.84 24.00 -24.48
N ALA A 27 -5.51 23.65 -23.37
CA ALA A 27 -6.34 24.57 -22.62
C ALA A 27 -5.54 25.79 -22.11
N ILE A 28 -4.34 25.59 -21.59
CA ILE A 28 -3.44 26.67 -21.12
C ILE A 28 -3.06 27.58 -22.28
N ILE A 29 -2.64 27.01 -23.43
CA ILE A 29 -2.22 27.79 -24.60
C ILE A 29 -3.39 28.63 -25.12
N PHE A 30 -4.57 28.06 -25.28
CA PHE A 30 -5.74 28.79 -25.79
C PHE A 30 -6.27 29.86 -24.84
N THR A 31 -6.15 29.67 -23.53
CA THR A 31 -6.71 30.61 -22.55
C THR A 31 -5.69 31.66 -22.05
N ALA A 32 -4.40 31.42 -22.23
CA ALA A 32 -3.35 32.30 -21.71
C ALA A 32 -3.40 33.74 -22.28
N SER A 33 -3.87 33.93 -23.51
CA SER A 33 -4.04 35.25 -24.12
C SER A 33 -5.24 36.00 -23.59
N MET A 34 -6.24 35.33 -23.02
CA MET A 34 -7.51 35.95 -22.63
C MET A 34 -7.36 37.04 -21.56
N ILE A 35 -6.47 36.84 -20.61
CA ILE A 35 -6.25 37.82 -19.52
C ILE A 35 -5.37 38.98 -19.97
N PRO A 36 -4.18 38.78 -20.61
CA PRO A 36 -3.37 39.89 -21.12
C PRO A 36 -4.11 40.82 -22.10
N GLN A 37 -4.94 40.28 -22.99
CA GLN A 37 -5.77 41.05 -23.93
C GLN A 37 -6.73 42.04 -23.25
N MET A 38 -7.09 41.83 -22.00
CA MET A 38 -7.90 42.76 -21.23
C MET A 38 -7.19 44.11 -20.97
N PHE A 39 -5.85 44.11 -21.01
CA PHE A 39 -5.01 45.26 -20.73
C PHE A 39 -4.45 45.94 -21.99
N GLU A 40 -4.92 45.57 -23.18
CA GLU A 40 -4.56 46.21 -24.42
C GLU A 40 -5.18 47.62 -24.50
N PRO A 41 -4.47 48.61 -25.12
CA PRO A 41 -5.01 49.94 -25.31
C PRO A 41 -6.36 49.90 -26.04
N GLY A 42 -7.35 50.64 -25.52
CA GLY A 42 -8.70 50.66 -26.04
C GLY A 42 -9.62 49.61 -25.41
N ALA A 43 -9.16 48.42 -25.07
CA ALA A 43 -9.95 47.46 -24.33
C ALA A 43 -10.21 47.87 -22.87
N ILE A 44 -9.13 48.44 -22.25
CA ILE A 44 -9.17 48.92 -20.87
C ILE A 44 -10.04 50.17 -20.73
N ASP A 45 -10.00 51.11 -21.71
CA ASP A 45 -10.81 52.31 -21.71
C ASP A 45 -12.33 52.01 -21.82
N LEU A 46 -12.65 51.02 -22.66
CA LEU A 46 -14.02 50.56 -22.85
C LEU A 46 -14.57 49.83 -21.60
N LEU A 47 -13.70 49.20 -20.87
CA LEU A 47 -14.03 48.47 -19.65
C LEU A 47 -14.21 49.43 -18.46
N LEU A 48 -13.42 50.47 -18.38
CA LEU A 48 -13.46 51.49 -17.34
C LEU A 48 -14.60 52.53 -17.56
N SER A 49 -15.18 52.59 -18.78
CA SER A 49 -16.37 53.44 -19.06
C SER A 49 -17.64 52.90 -18.42
N LYS A 50 -17.67 51.68 -17.93
CA LYS A 50 -18.80 51.07 -17.25
C LYS A 50 -18.57 51.06 -15.72
N PRO A 51 -19.63 51.14 -14.89
CA PRO A 51 -19.54 51.13 -13.44
C PRO A 51 -19.29 49.71 -12.89
N VAL A 52 -18.18 49.08 -13.34
CA VAL A 52 -17.80 47.72 -12.94
C VAL A 52 -16.43 47.79 -12.23
N SER A 53 -16.31 47.09 -11.10
CA SER A 53 -15.02 47.02 -10.41
C SER A 53 -14.01 46.25 -11.28
N ARG A 54 -12.73 46.69 -11.22
CA ARG A 54 -11.64 46.07 -11.99
C ARG A 54 -11.47 44.60 -11.66
N SER A 55 -11.56 44.26 -10.38
CA SER A 55 -11.56 42.84 -9.90
C SER A 55 -12.75 42.07 -10.41
N GLY A 56 -13.94 42.69 -10.47
CA GLY A 56 -15.16 42.06 -11.02
C GLY A 56 -15.00 41.71 -12.50
N ALA A 57 -14.46 42.66 -13.31
CA ALA A 57 -14.16 42.42 -14.71
C ALA A 57 -13.13 41.28 -14.94
N PHE A 58 -12.09 41.24 -14.14
CA PHE A 58 -11.10 40.18 -14.16
C PHE A 58 -11.73 38.82 -13.82
N LEU A 59 -12.49 38.73 -12.72
CA LEU A 59 -13.16 37.49 -12.30
C LEU A 59 -14.17 36.99 -13.34
N ALA A 60 -14.94 37.92 -13.97
CA ALA A 60 -15.85 37.56 -15.05
C ALA A 60 -15.10 36.96 -16.25
N LYS A 61 -13.95 37.54 -16.62
CA LYS A 61 -13.12 37.01 -17.72
C LYS A 61 -12.47 35.68 -17.38
N PHE A 62 -12.01 35.51 -16.13
CA PHE A 62 -11.52 34.24 -15.63
C PHE A 62 -12.61 33.16 -15.65
N ALA A 63 -13.82 33.50 -15.16
CA ALA A 63 -14.97 32.58 -15.21
C ALA A 63 -15.37 32.22 -16.64
N GLY A 64 -15.29 33.18 -17.58
CA GLY A 64 -15.49 32.92 -19.01
C GLY A 64 -14.50 31.91 -19.60
N GLY A 65 -13.21 32.02 -19.23
CA GLY A 65 -12.19 31.04 -19.60
C GLY A 65 -12.49 29.64 -19.03
N CYS A 66 -12.89 29.58 -17.76
CA CYS A 66 -13.33 28.32 -17.16
C CYS A 66 -14.57 27.74 -17.86
N ALA A 67 -15.57 28.58 -18.18
CA ALA A 67 -16.78 28.13 -18.88
C ALA A 67 -16.48 27.55 -20.29
N PHE A 68 -15.52 28.16 -21.01
CA PHE A 68 -15.06 27.63 -22.30
C PHE A 68 -14.48 26.22 -22.15
N ILE A 69 -13.67 25.99 -21.14
CA ILE A 69 -13.05 24.68 -20.88
C ILE A 69 -14.07 23.68 -20.34
N VAL A 70 -15.03 24.11 -19.51
CA VAL A 70 -16.18 23.28 -19.08
C VAL A 70 -16.91 22.73 -20.29
N LEU A 71 -17.23 23.57 -21.25
CA LEU A 71 -17.97 23.18 -22.45
C LEU A 71 -17.18 22.13 -23.27
N ASN A 72 -15.92 22.41 -23.57
CA ASN A 72 -15.08 21.52 -24.40
C ASN A 72 -14.75 20.20 -23.67
N GLY A 73 -14.39 20.27 -22.37
CA GLY A 73 -14.12 19.09 -21.57
C GLY A 73 -15.36 18.20 -21.38
N SER A 74 -16.51 18.83 -21.15
CA SER A 74 -17.79 18.10 -21.06
C SER A 74 -18.17 17.40 -22.37
N LEU A 75 -18.00 18.07 -23.50
CA LEU A 75 -18.24 17.47 -24.82
C LEU A 75 -17.38 16.23 -25.03
N PHE A 76 -16.11 16.29 -24.67
CA PHE A 76 -15.20 15.15 -24.81
C PHE A 76 -15.59 13.99 -23.89
N VAL A 77 -15.80 14.25 -22.58
CA VAL A 77 -16.10 13.20 -21.61
C VAL A 77 -17.48 12.57 -21.86
N VAL A 78 -18.49 13.40 -22.17
CA VAL A 78 -19.84 12.92 -22.52
C VAL A 78 -19.81 12.14 -23.83
N GLY A 79 -19.05 12.59 -24.84
CA GLY A 79 -18.85 11.86 -26.09
C GLY A 79 -18.23 10.48 -25.85
N LEU A 80 -17.20 10.42 -24.99
CA LEU A 80 -16.56 9.15 -24.62
C LEU A 80 -17.56 8.24 -23.88
N TRP A 81 -18.31 8.78 -22.93
CA TRP A 81 -19.34 8.04 -22.19
C TRP A 81 -20.44 7.47 -23.12
N LEU A 82 -20.89 8.26 -24.10
CA LEU A 82 -21.86 7.81 -25.10
C LEU A 82 -21.31 6.70 -25.98
N ILE A 83 -20.05 6.82 -26.44
CA ILE A 83 -19.40 5.80 -27.27
C ILE A 83 -19.28 4.47 -26.51
N LEU A 84 -18.87 4.53 -25.24
CA LEU A 84 -18.75 3.34 -24.38
C LEU A 84 -20.12 2.69 -24.10
N GLY A 85 -21.12 3.51 -23.79
CA GLY A 85 -22.49 3.03 -23.56
C GLY A 85 -23.09 2.37 -24.79
N LEU A 86 -22.98 3.01 -25.97
CA LEU A 86 -23.58 2.52 -27.20
C LEU A 86 -22.84 1.31 -27.79
N ARG A 87 -21.50 1.28 -27.68
CA ARG A 87 -20.69 0.24 -28.32
C ARG A 87 -20.39 -0.96 -27.43
N HIS A 88 -20.23 -0.73 -26.13
CA HIS A 88 -19.84 -1.77 -25.15
C HIS A 88 -20.92 -2.04 -24.09
N GLY A 89 -22.04 -1.31 -24.10
CA GLY A 89 -23.11 -1.46 -23.10
C GLY A 89 -22.71 -0.98 -21.70
N ASP A 90 -21.56 -0.30 -21.55
CA ASP A 90 -21.05 0.17 -20.25
C ASP A 90 -21.47 1.62 -20.00
N TRP A 91 -22.59 1.80 -19.31
CA TRP A 91 -23.16 3.10 -18.92
C TRP A 91 -22.67 3.56 -17.54
N ASN A 92 -21.38 3.56 -17.32
CA ASN A 92 -20.81 4.00 -16.03
C ASN A 92 -20.91 5.53 -15.87
N ALA A 93 -21.96 6.01 -15.18
CA ALA A 93 -22.16 7.43 -14.93
C ALA A 93 -21.03 8.08 -14.09
N ARG A 94 -20.26 7.29 -13.32
CA ARG A 94 -19.11 7.80 -12.55
C ARG A 94 -18.02 8.39 -13.45
N LEU A 95 -17.96 8.00 -14.73
CA LEU A 95 -17.06 8.60 -15.70
C LEU A 95 -17.26 10.12 -15.84
N LEU A 96 -18.47 10.60 -15.68
CA LEU A 96 -18.79 12.04 -15.74
C LEU A 96 -18.14 12.85 -14.60
N LEU A 97 -17.70 12.21 -13.52
CA LEU A 97 -16.91 12.85 -12.45
C LEU A 97 -15.52 13.31 -12.94
N ALA A 98 -15.06 12.82 -14.07
CA ALA A 98 -13.84 13.34 -14.70
C ALA A 98 -13.97 14.82 -15.11
N ILE A 99 -15.20 15.31 -15.38
CA ILE A 99 -15.45 16.71 -15.79
C ILE A 99 -15.05 17.68 -14.67
N PRO A 100 -15.64 17.65 -13.46
CA PRO A 100 -15.27 18.58 -12.40
C PRO A 100 -13.80 18.44 -11.98
N VAL A 101 -13.21 17.25 -12.03
CA VAL A 101 -11.81 17.02 -11.72
C VAL A 101 -10.91 17.73 -12.74
N PHE A 102 -11.20 17.58 -14.03
CA PHE A 102 -10.46 18.26 -15.08
C PHE A 102 -10.56 19.79 -14.98
N ILE A 103 -11.76 20.31 -14.69
CA ILE A 103 -11.97 21.75 -14.50
C ILE A 103 -11.15 22.25 -13.32
N LEU A 104 -11.14 21.54 -12.20
CA LEU A 104 -10.37 21.92 -11.03
C LEU A 104 -8.86 21.94 -11.35
N ALA A 105 -8.34 20.90 -12.01
CA ALA A 105 -6.95 20.85 -12.43
C ALA A 105 -6.60 21.98 -13.40
N PHE A 106 -7.50 22.30 -14.35
CA PHE A 106 -7.31 23.44 -15.25
C PHE A 106 -7.27 24.78 -14.50
N THR A 107 -8.20 25.00 -13.56
CA THR A 107 -8.26 26.28 -12.82
C THR A 107 -7.00 26.56 -12.01
N ILE A 108 -6.28 25.54 -11.55
CA ILE A 108 -4.96 25.70 -10.89
C ILE A 108 -3.99 26.41 -11.85
N TYR A 109 -3.76 25.86 -13.02
CA TYR A 109 -2.80 26.42 -13.99
C TYR A 109 -3.30 27.71 -14.62
N PHE A 110 -4.60 27.85 -14.84
CA PHE A 110 -5.18 29.07 -15.38
C PHE A 110 -5.09 30.21 -14.37
N SER A 111 -5.20 29.96 -13.05
CA SER A 111 -4.98 31.00 -12.03
C SER A 111 -3.54 31.52 -12.02
N ILE A 112 -2.56 30.64 -12.24
CA ILE A 112 -1.15 31.02 -12.39
C ILE A 112 -0.96 31.83 -13.66
N SER A 113 -1.48 31.36 -14.80
CA SER A 113 -1.43 32.08 -16.08
C SER A 113 -2.07 33.46 -15.99
N ALA A 114 -3.20 33.56 -15.29
CA ALA A 114 -3.90 34.82 -15.06
C ALA A 114 -3.07 35.80 -14.21
N PHE A 115 -2.49 35.33 -13.13
CA PHE A 115 -1.57 36.12 -12.30
C PHE A 115 -0.39 36.69 -13.11
N VAL A 116 0.28 35.81 -13.88
CA VAL A 116 1.41 36.20 -14.75
C VAL A 116 0.95 37.18 -15.82
N GLY A 117 -0.19 36.93 -16.45
CA GLY A 117 -0.79 37.78 -17.46
C GLY A 117 -1.10 39.20 -16.96
N VAL A 118 -1.63 39.31 -15.75
CA VAL A 118 -1.86 40.63 -15.10
C VAL A 118 -0.55 41.30 -14.72
N ARG A 119 0.46 40.53 -14.24
CA ARG A 119 1.73 41.11 -13.76
C ARG A 119 2.60 41.68 -14.87
N TRP A 120 2.69 40.99 -16.01
CA TRP A 120 3.59 41.30 -17.12
C TRP A 120 2.87 41.72 -18.41
N ARG A 121 1.56 41.58 -18.51
CA ARG A 121 0.76 41.96 -19.70
C ARG A 121 1.24 41.28 -21.00
N ASN A 122 1.91 40.16 -20.89
CA ASN A 122 2.51 39.46 -22.02
C ASN A 122 1.97 38.03 -22.08
N PRO A 123 1.21 37.64 -23.13
CA PRO A 123 0.65 36.31 -23.25
C PRO A 123 1.72 35.23 -23.41
N VAL A 124 2.83 35.53 -24.10
CA VAL A 124 3.91 34.56 -24.31
C VAL A 124 4.57 34.23 -22.97
N LEU A 125 4.81 35.26 -22.12
CA LEU A 125 5.39 35.05 -20.81
C LEU A 125 4.42 34.31 -19.88
N ALA A 126 3.10 34.56 -20.00
CA ALA A 126 2.08 33.83 -19.25
C ALA A 126 2.09 32.34 -19.60
N ILE A 127 2.15 31.99 -20.90
CA ILE A 127 2.28 30.60 -21.36
C ILE A 127 3.58 29.99 -20.84
N ALA A 128 4.73 30.67 -21.06
CA ALA A 128 6.04 30.13 -20.72
C ALA A 128 6.18 29.82 -19.21
N LEU A 129 5.80 30.77 -18.33
CA LEU A 129 5.87 30.56 -16.89
C LEU A 129 4.88 29.52 -16.39
N THR A 130 3.67 29.45 -16.95
CA THR A 130 2.71 28.41 -16.60
C THR A 130 3.21 27.03 -17.03
N LEU A 131 3.84 26.92 -18.20
CA LEU A 131 4.50 25.69 -18.65
C LEU A 131 5.66 25.29 -17.74
N VAL A 132 6.49 26.22 -17.31
CA VAL A 132 7.57 25.95 -16.35
C VAL A 132 6.99 25.38 -15.05
N VAL A 133 5.92 25.99 -14.51
CA VAL A 133 5.26 25.46 -13.32
C VAL A 133 4.68 24.08 -13.58
N TRP A 134 4.03 23.85 -14.72
CA TRP A 134 3.49 22.55 -15.09
C TRP A 134 4.59 21.48 -15.20
N ILE A 135 5.70 21.77 -15.88
CA ILE A 135 6.85 20.88 -15.97
C ILE A 135 7.43 20.60 -14.58
N THR A 136 7.52 21.61 -13.73
CA THR A 136 8.06 21.47 -12.37
C THR A 136 7.16 20.57 -11.52
N THR A 137 5.85 20.80 -11.52
CA THR A 137 4.89 19.95 -10.79
C THR A 137 4.89 18.53 -11.34
N PHE A 138 4.90 18.34 -12.65
CA PHE A 138 5.01 17.04 -13.29
C PHE A 138 6.31 16.31 -12.90
N SER A 139 7.46 17.02 -12.96
CA SER A 139 8.76 16.44 -12.57
C SER A 139 8.81 16.09 -11.10
N LEU A 140 8.26 16.92 -10.23
CA LEU A 140 8.14 16.63 -8.79
C LEU A 140 7.27 15.41 -8.52
N ASN A 141 6.16 15.27 -9.23
CA ASN A 141 5.31 14.10 -9.11
C ASN A 141 5.97 12.83 -9.64
N LEU A 142 6.74 12.96 -10.73
CA LEU A 142 7.54 11.85 -11.26
C LEU A 142 8.62 11.43 -10.24
N LEU A 143 9.36 12.39 -9.68
CA LEU A 143 10.35 12.17 -8.62
C LEU A 143 9.69 11.58 -7.34
N TRP A 144 8.51 12.08 -6.99
CA TRP A 144 7.73 11.52 -5.89
C TRP A 144 7.35 10.06 -6.16
N TYR A 145 6.79 9.80 -7.33
CA TYR A 145 6.36 8.44 -7.70
C TYR A 145 7.53 7.46 -7.71
N PHE A 146 8.65 7.84 -8.33
CA PHE A 146 9.86 7.02 -8.33
C PHE A 146 10.48 6.93 -6.94
N GLY A 147 10.59 8.03 -6.22
CA GLY A 147 11.15 8.04 -4.87
C GLY A 147 10.30 7.24 -3.89
N GLN A 148 8.99 7.35 -3.97
CA GLN A 148 8.09 6.59 -3.10
C GLN A 148 8.05 5.11 -3.47
N LYS A 149 7.89 4.78 -4.75
CA LYS A 149 7.80 3.36 -5.17
C LYS A 149 9.14 2.65 -5.21
N LEU A 150 10.20 3.31 -5.66
CA LEU A 150 11.51 2.67 -5.84
C LEU A 150 12.36 2.65 -4.57
N SER A 151 12.25 3.66 -3.71
CA SER A 151 13.08 3.71 -2.50
C SER A 151 12.29 3.53 -1.21
N LEU A 152 11.29 4.35 -0.95
CA LEU A 152 10.59 4.32 0.35
C LEU A 152 9.59 3.16 0.47
N ASP A 153 8.80 2.93 -0.58
CA ASP A 153 7.82 1.84 -0.58
C ASP A 153 8.52 0.48 -0.62
N GLY A 154 9.65 0.39 -1.35
CA GLY A 154 10.49 -0.78 -1.35
C GLY A 154 11.19 -1.04 -0.01
N MET A 155 11.56 0.01 0.71
CA MET A 155 12.21 -0.09 2.03
C MET A 155 11.22 -0.30 3.18
N ARG A 156 9.91 -0.20 2.92
CA ARG A 156 8.91 -0.41 3.95
C ARG A 156 8.96 -1.82 4.53
N ALA A 157 8.83 -1.93 5.83
CA ALA A 157 8.71 -3.21 6.49
C ALA A 157 7.35 -3.86 6.11
N GLU A 158 7.40 -5.06 5.58
CA GLU A 158 6.25 -5.91 5.31
C GLU A 158 6.04 -6.92 6.42
N ALA A 159 7.14 -7.40 7.01
CA ALA A 159 7.14 -8.20 8.21
C ALA A 159 8.30 -7.80 9.14
N VAL A 160 8.07 -7.96 10.42
CA VAL A 160 9.07 -7.74 11.48
C VAL A 160 9.16 -9.01 12.31
N LEU A 161 10.36 -9.36 12.69
CA LEU A 161 10.67 -10.43 13.63
C LEU A 161 11.48 -9.87 14.78
N ALA A 162 11.20 -10.36 15.97
CA ALA A 162 11.97 -10.09 17.14
C ALA A 162 13.06 -11.15 17.32
N THR A 163 14.28 -10.71 17.59
CA THR A 163 15.37 -11.56 18.06
C THR A 163 16.02 -10.94 19.29
N ASP A 164 16.82 -11.71 20.01
CA ASP A 164 17.50 -11.23 21.21
C ASP A 164 18.52 -10.11 20.92
N ASP A 165 19.06 -10.04 19.69
CA ASP A 165 20.04 -9.02 19.28
C ASP A 165 19.40 -7.80 18.59
N GLY A 166 18.10 -7.83 18.32
CA GLY A 166 17.39 -6.74 17.68
C GLY A 166 16.36 -7.20 16.63
N PRO A 167 15.72 -6.26 15.94
CA PRO A 167 14.72 -6.61 14.95
C PRO A 167 15.33 -7.11 13.64
N ILE A 168 14.64 -8.08 13.03
CA ILE A 168 14.81 -8.45 11.63
C ILE A 168 13.61 -7.92 10.87
N VAL A 169 13.87 -7.30 9.72
CA VAL A 169 12.85 -6.67 8.89
C VAL A 169 12.88 -7.25 7.49
N ALA A 170 11.77 -7.82 7.06
CA ALA A 170 11.54 -8.11 5.65
C ALA A 170 10.96 -6.87 4.99
N ARG A 171 11.64 -6.34 4.00
CA ARG A 171 11.24 -5.16 3.24
C ARG A 171 10.42 -5.57 2.02
N LYS A 172 9.54 -4.70 1.57
CA LYS A 172 8.69 -4.93 0.41
C LYS A 172 9.47 -5.15 -0.89
N ASN A 173 10.70 -4.62 -1.00
CA ASN A 173 11.60 -4.86 -2.13
C ASN A 173 12.22 -6.27 -2.13
N GLY A 174 11.91 -7.10 -1.14
CA GLY A 174 12.45 -8.45 -0.99
C GLY A 174 13.77 -8.54 -0.24
N THR A 175 14.35 -7.44 0.22
CA THR A 175 15.53 -7.48 1.09
C THR A 175 15.13 -7.81 2.53
N VAL A 176 15.94 -8.60 3.20
CA VAL A 176 15.78 -8.92 4.62
C VAL A 176 16.98 -8.41 5.38
N VAL A 177 16.72 -7.49 6.30
CA VAL A 177 17.78 -6.83 7.05
C VAL A 177 17.66 -7.12 8.54
N GLU A 178 18.80 -7.31 9.19
CA GLU A 178 18.94 -7.51 10.63
C GLU A 178 19.68 -6.33 11.24
N TRP A 179 19.23 -5.89 12.41
CA TRP A 179 19.98 -4.94 13.21
C TRP A 179 21.10 -5.66 13.97
N ARG A 180 22.35 -5.24 13.77
CA ARG A 180 23.52 -5.78 14.47
C ARG A 180 24.25 -4.67 15.22
N GLY A 181 23.79 -4.39 16.42
CA GLY A 181 24.40 -3.45 17.35
C GLY A 181 24.40 -1.99 16.91
N GLU A 182 24.96 -1.66 15.74
CA GLU A 182 25.11 -0.28 15.26
C GLU A 182 24.59 -0.04 13.85
N ARG A 183 24.33 -1.10 13.08
CA ARG A 183 23.94 -0.98 11.67
C ARG A 183 22.98 -2.08 11.21
N TRP A 184 22.20 -1.75 10.19
CA TRP A 184 21.41 -2.72 9.44
C TRP A 184 22.31 -3.49 8.47
N GLN A 185 22.19 -4.80 8.47
CA GLN A 185 22.90 -5.68 7.55
C GLN A 185 21.91 -6.54 6.78
N ASP A 186 22.07 -6.63 5.45
CA ASP A 186 21.28 -7.56 4.64
C ASP A 186 21.70 -8.99 4.97
N ILE A 187 20.71 -9.83 5.29
CA ILE A 187 20.95 -11.22 5.71
C ILE A 187 21.26 -12.12 4.51
N PHE A 188 20.68 -11.80 3.36
CA PHE A 188 20.79 -12.62 2.16
C PHE A 188 21.72 -12.01 1.11
N GLU A 189 22.52 -11.01 1.47
CA GLU A 189 23.54 -10.46 0.59
C GLU A 189 24.64 -11.50 0.39
N GLU A 190 24.63 -12.14 -0.78
CA GLU A 190 25.80 -12.93 -1.21
C GLU A 190 26.96 -11.98 -1.44
N GLN A 191 28.06 -12.16 -0.73
CA GLN A 191 29.36 -11.63 -1.15
C GLN A 191 29.76 -12.33 -2.45
N ILE A 192 29.32 -11.76 -3.57
CA ILE A 192 29.79 -12.18 -4.88
C ILE A 192 31.02 -11.34 -5.14
N ASP A 193 32.20 -11.99 -5.20
CA ASP A 193 33.49 -11.38 -5.58
C ASP A 193 33.50 -10.89 -7.07
N ASP A 194 32.38 -10.96 -7.76
CA ASP A 194 32.23 -10.53 -9.14
C ASP A 194 31.51 -9.17 -9.19
N PRO A 195 32.23 -8.07 -9.49
CA PRO A 195 31.66 -6.72 -9.56
C PRO A 195 30.57 -6.54 -10.63
N THR A 196 30.45 -7.47 -11.58
CA THR A 196 29.42 -7.39 -12.65
C THR A 196 28.06 -7.88 -12.20
N VAL A 197 27.98 -8.67 -11.13
CA VAL A 197 26.72 -9.24 -10.61
C VAL A 197 26.08 -8.34 -9.54
N THR A 198 26.86 -7.46 -8.91
CA THR A 198 26.40 -6.52 -7.88
C THR A 198 25.32 -5.54 -8.39
N ILE A 199 25.31 -5.24 -9.69
CA ILE A 199 24.38 -4.29 -10.31
C ILE A 199 22.95 -4.86 -10.40
N GLN A 200 22.75 -6.16 -10.40
CA GLN A 200 21.43 -6.77 -10.56
C GLN A 200 20.63 -6.94 -9.25
N ARG A 201 21.27 -6.96 -8.10
CA ARG A 201 20.63 -7.19 -6.78
C ARG A 201 20.38 -5.93 -5.95
N GLY A 202 21.12 -4.87 -6.18
CA GLY A 202 20.99 -3.61 -5.44
C GLY A 202 19.76 -2.76 -5.78
N THR A 203 18.99 -3.13 -6.79
CA THR A 203 17.87 -2.29 -7.27
C THR A 203 16.50 -2.68 -6.72
N GLY A 204 16.37 -3.73 -5.90
CA GLY A 204 15.11 -4.09 -5.22
C GLY A 204 13.86 -4.26 -6.10
N LEU A 205 13.98 -4.07 -7.40
CA LEU A 205 12.89 -3.98 -8.36
C LEU A 205 12.43 -5.33 -8.92
N MET A 206 13.20 -6.38 -8.73
CA MET A 206 12.98 -7.59 -9.53
C MET A 206 12.43 -8.80 -8.77
N TYR A 207 12.52 -8.86 -7.44
CA TYR A 207 12.14 -10.07 -6.69
C TYR A 207 11.38 -9.76 -5.41
N PRO A 208 10.08 -9.43 -5.48
CA PRO A 208 9.28 -9.31 -4.27
C PRO A 208 9.21 -10.67 -3.58
N LEU A 209 9.35 -10.68 -2.25
CA LEU A 209 9.06 -11.86 -1.45
C LEU A 209 7.59 -12.27 -1.63
N PHE A 210 7.34 -13.56 -1.64
CA PHE A 210 5.99 -14.10 -1.76
C PHE A 210 5.33 -14.21 -0.39
N GLY A 211 4.69 -13.11 0.03
CA GLY A 211 3.98 -13.06 1.33
C GLY A 211 4.88 -12.86 2.55
N PRO A 212 4.31 -12.69 3.74
CA PRO A 212 5.04 -12.60 5.00
C PRO A 212 5.61 -13.97 5.33
N VAL A 213 6.90 -14.15 5.11
CA VAL A 213 7.48 -15.48 5.06
C VAL A 213 8.78 -15.53 5.84
N LEU A 214 8.80 -14.93 7.00
CA LEU A 214 9.94 -14.98 7.89
C LEU A 214 9.59 -15.80 9.12
N VAL A 215 10.38 -16.84 9.33
CA VAL A 215 10.33 -17.66 10.53
C VAL A 215 11.72 -17.69 11.14
N HIS A 216 11.79 -17.38 12.40
CA HIS A 216 13.01 -17.51 13.21
C HIS A 216 13.00 -18.85 13.94
N ARG A 217 14.11 -19.58 13.88
CA ARG A 217 14.34 -20.79 14.65
C ARG A 217 15.28 -20.46 15.81
N ASP A 218 14.89 -20.82 17.03
CA ASP A 218 15.68 -20.60 18.24
C ASP A 218 16.93 -21.51 18.29
N GLY A 219 18.03 -20.99 18.85
CA GLY A 219 19.26 -21.73 19.11
C GLY A 219 20.29 -21.76 18.00
N ASP A 220 19.92 -22.10 16.77
CA ASP A 220 20.65 -21.83 15.53
C ASP A 220 19.78 -20.86 14.75
N ARG A 221 20.16 -19.57 14.68
CA ARG A 221 19.40 -18.56 13.97
C ARG A 221 19.19 -18.97 12.52
N THR A 222 18.10 -19.63 12.27
CA THR A 222 17.72 -20.04 10.93
C THR A 222 16.53 -19.19 10.50
N LEU A 223 16.72 -18.42 9.46
CA LEU A 223 15.65 -17.65 8.83
C LEU A 223 15.19 -18.39 7.59
N VAL A 224 13.89 -18.48 7.44
CA VAL A 224 13.26 -19.07 6.26
C VAL A 224 12.47 -18.01 5.54
N ALA A 225 12.74 -17.84 4.27
CA ALA A 225 12.01 -16.97 3.40
C ALA A 225 11.70 -17.66 2.08
N VAL A 226 10.65 -17.26 1.39
CA VAL A 226 10.35 -17.74 0.05
C VAL A 226 10.62 -16.63 -0.96
N GLU A 227 11.54 -16.88 -1.86
CA GLU A 227 11.88 -15.96 -2.94
C GLU A 227 11.01 -16.26 -4.16
N ARG A 228 10.41 -15.22 -4.72
CA ARG A 228 9.65 -15.33 -5.95
C ARG A 228 10.58 -15.32 -7.14
N ASN A 229 10.71 -16.44 -7.86
CA ASN A 229 11.43 -16.46 -9.13
C ASN A 229 10.58 -15.79 -10.21
N PHE A 230 11.02 -14.61 -10.64
CA PHE A 230 10.40 -13.90 -11.76
C PHE A 230 10.94 -14.46 -13.07
N ARG A 231 10.11 -15.19 -13.82
CA ARG A 231 10.36 -15.50 -15.23
C ARG A 231 9.43 -14.66 -16.11
N PRO A 232 9.91 -14.18 -17.30
CA PRO A 232 9.14 -13.24 -18.11
C PRO A 232 7.82 -13.83 -18.62
N PRO A 233 6.88 -13.04 -19.04
CA PRO A 233 5.63 -12.56 -18.44
C PRO A 233 4.45 -13.53 -18.43
N MET A 234 4.60 -14.84 -18.62
CA MET A 234 3.47 -15.78 -18.70
C MET A 234 3.54 -16.98 -17.75
N PHE A 235 4.61 -17.18 -17.00
CA PHE A 235 4.75 -18.35 -16.12
C PHE A 235 5.27 -17.93 -14.75
N PHE A 236 4.37 -17.72 -13.80
CA PHE A 236 4.72 -17.65 -12.39
C PHE A 236 5.01 -19.07 -11.91
N THR A 237 6.26 -19.43 -11.82
CA THR A 237 6.67 -20.63 -11.10
C THR A 237 6.81 -20.26 -9.62
N ALA A 238 6.44 -21.20 -8.75
CA ALA A 238 6.73 -21.12 -7.31
C ALA A 238 8.20 -20.72 -7.09
N GLY A 239 8.45 -19.86 -6.11
CA GLY A 239 9.79 -19.47 -5.74
C GLY A 239 10.55 -20.59 -5.03
N ASP A 240 11.82 -20.36 -4.76
CA ASP A 240 12.62 -21.26 -3.95
C ASP A 240 12.51 -20.88 -2.46
N VAL A 241 12.53 -21.87 -1.58
CA VAL A 241 12.73 -21.65 -0.14
C VAL A 241 14.17 -21.22 0.06
N VAL A 242 14.34 -20.06 0.68
CA VAL A 242 15.67 -19.51 0.98
C VAL A 242 15.88 -19.58 2.49
N ILE A 243 17.00 -20.08 2.91
CA ILE A 243 17.32 -20.29 4.32
C ILE A 243 18.61 -19.56 4.64
N GLY A 244 18.57 -18.71 5.67
CA GLY A 244 19.75 -18.11 6.27
C GLY A 244 20.13 -18.85 7.54
N ASN A 245 21.38 -19.31 7.65
CA ASN A 245 21.91 -19.99 8.83
C ASN A 245 22.93 -19.11 9.55
N SER A 246 22.80 -18.98 10.88
CA SER A 246 23.68 -18.15 11.71
C SER A 246 25.07 -18.70 11.91
N GLN A 247 25.29 -20.00 11.75
CA GLN A 247 26.62 -20.62 11.91
C GLN A 247 27.62 -20.09 10.89
N ASP A 248 27.16 -19.67 9.70
CA ASP A 248 27.98 -19.10 8.64
C ASP A 248 27.65 -17.61 8.37
N GLN A 249 27.37 -16.83 9.42
CA GLN A 249 27.01 -15.41 9.29
C GLN A 249 25.73 -15.14 8.48
N LEU A 250 24.72 -16.02 8.61
CA LEU A 250 23.46 -15.99 7.85
C LEU A 250 23.68 -16.13 6.33
N ARG A 251 24.65 -16.95 5.93
CA ARG A 251 24.86 -17.26 4.53
C ARG A 251 23.59 -17.86 3.92
N ARG A 252 23.19 -17.32 2.77
CA ARG A 252 22.04 -17.79 2.00
C ARG A 252 22.26 -19.23 1.55
N ILE A 253 21.33 -20.10 1.90
CA ILE A 253 21.23 -21.47 1.39
C ILE A 253 19.97 -21.56 0.55
N LYS A 254 20.10 -22.01 -0.69
CA LYS A 254 18.97 -22.29 -1.54
C LYS A 254 18.36 -23.63 -1.12
N GLY A 255 17.12 -23.61 -0.69
CA GLY A 255 16.36 -24.79 -0.32
C GLY A 255 15.57 -25.39 -1.48
N PRO A 256 14.63 -26.30 -1.20
CA PRO A 256 13.75 -26.90 -2.20
C PRO A 256 12.84 -25.83 -2.83
N ALA A 257 12.29 -26.17 -4.00
CA ALA A 257 11.25 -25.35 -4.61
C ALA A 257 10.08 -25.20 -3.63
N ALA A 258 9.61 -23.96 -3.42
CA ALA A 258 8.45 -23.72 -2.59
C ALA A 258 7.20 -24.31 -3.27
N PRO A 259 6.26 -24.91 -2.50
CA PRO A 259 5.01 -25.37 -3.04
C PRO A 259 4.27 -24.23 -3.74
N SER A 260 3.70 -24.47 -4.92
CA SER A 260 2.98 -23.45 -5.70
C SER A 260 1.71 -22.96 -5.02
N ASP A 261 1.23 -23.72 -4.07
CA ASP A 261 0.00 -23.52 -3.28
C ASP A 261 0.28 -23.11 -1.82
N LEU A 262 1.50 -22.64 -1.54
CA LEU A 262 1.91 -22.17 -0.23
C LEU A 262 1.12 -20.90 0.17
N THR A 263 0.55 -20.95 1.38
CA THR A 263 -0.25 -19.85 1.94
C THR A 263 0.48 -19.11 3.06
N SER A 264 1.07 -19.85 4.02
CA SER A 264 1.78 -19.24 5.15
C SER A 264 2.85 -20.15 5.72
N ILE A 265 3.76 -19.56 6.50
CA ILE A 265 4.84 -20.28 7.20
C ILE A 265 4.75 -19.95 8.67
N HIS A 266 4.92 -20.96 9.50
CA HIS A 266 4.87 -20.84 10.95
C HIS A 266 5.99 -21.63 11.61
N ALA A 267 6.39 -21.19 12.81
CA ALA A 267 7.30 -21.93 13.68
C ALA A 267 6.57 -22.42 14.93
N THR A 268 6.92 -23.61 15.37
CA THR A 268 6.47 -24.15 16.66
C THR A 268 7.53 -23.93 17.75
N ALA A 269 7.19 -24.08 19.02
CA ALA A 269 8.16 -24.03 20.12
C ALA A 269 9.19 -25.17 20.03
N ALA A 270 8.85 -26.28 19.40
CA ALA A 270 9.78 -27.36 19.09
C ALA A 270 10.75 -27.02 17.94
N GLN A 271 10.81 -25.77 17.50
CA GLN A 271 11.67 -25.27 16.42
C GLN A 271 11.41 -25.92 15.05
N GLU A 272 10.21 -26.44 14.85
CA GLU A 272 9.81 -26.94 13.55
C GLU A 272 9.23 -25.83 12.70
N VAL A 273 9.56 -25.82 11.43
CA VAL A 273 9.01 -24.89 10.44
C VAL A 273 7.95 -25.58 9.63
N LEU A 274 6.74 -25.08 9.75
CA LEU A 274 5.55 -25.59 9.08
C LEU A 274 5.17 -24.70 7.89
N LEU A 275 5.00 -25.30 6.74
CA LEU A 275 4.45 -24.69 5.54
C LEU A 275 2.96 -25.08 5.44
N ILE A 276 2.09 -24.08 5.48
CA ILE A 276 0.66 -24.31 5.27
C ILE A 276 0.36 -24.10 3.79
N CYS A 277 -0.06 -25.18 3.13
CA CYS A 277 -0.37 -25.22 1.70
C CYS A 277 -1.84 -25.57 1.51
N ARG A 278 -2.41 -25.29 0.33
CA ARG A 278 -3.76 -25.78 0.00
C ARG A 278 -3.85 -27.31 0.01
N SER A 279 -2.77 -27.97 -0.31
CA SER A 279 -2.63 -29.43 -0.33
C SER A 279 -2.37 -30.06 1.05
N GLY A 280 -2.21 -29.25 2.10
CA GLY A 280 -1.95 -29.73 3.45
C GLY A 280 -0.78 -29.04 4.14
N ILE A 281 -0.35 -29.59 5.26
CA ILE A 281 0.76 -29.08 6.05
C ILE A 281 2.04 -29.84 5.68
N GLN A 282 3.12 -29.12 5.47
CA GLN A 282 4.45 -29.69 5.22
C GLN A 282 5.44 -29.14 6.24
N ARG A 283 6.44 -29.96 6.60
CA ARG A 283 7.55 -29.55 7.46
C ARG A 283 8.81 -29.38 6.63
N ILE A 284 9.61 -28.38 6.99
CA ILE A 284 10.96 -28.26 6.47
C ILE A 284 11.89 -29.09 7.36
N ASP A 285 12.48 -30.12 6.81
CA ASP A 285 13.50 -30.90 7.48
C ASP A 285 14.88 -30.36 7.13
N PHE A 286 15.51 -29.72 8.10
CA PHE A 286 16.87 -29.26 7.99
C PHE A 286 17.81 -30.45 8.24
N GLY A 287 18.25 -31.13 7.18
CA GLY A 287 19.29 -32.16 7.30
C GLY A 287 20.63 -31.58 7.81
N ALA A 288 21.59 -32.44 8.13
CA ALA A 288 22.91 -32.00 8.53
C ALA A 288 23.51 -31.13 7.40
N VAL A 289 23.51 -29.82 7.60
CA VAL A 289 24.08 -28.85 6.64
C VAL A 289 25.58 -29.08 6.59
N LYS A 290 26.03 -29.84 5.62
CA LYS A 290 27.48 -29.95 5.33
C LYS A 290 27.90 -28.64 4.68
N LYS A 291 29.00 -28.04 5.17
CA LYS A 291 29.66 -26.90 4.53
C LYS A 291 29.69 -27.09 3.01
N ASN A 292 29.05 -26.21 2.28
CA ASN A 292 29.08 -26.11 0.80
C ASN A 292 28.13 -26.98 -0.05
N THR A 293 27.07 -27.58 0.47
CA THR A 293 26.16 -28.33 -0.41
C THR A 293 24.72 -27.96 -0.15
N ASP A 294 23.97 -27.62 -1.20
CA ASP A 294 22.51 -27.37 -1.26
C ASP A 294 21.66 -28.61 -0.89
N ALA A 295 22.25 -29.66 -0.28
CA ALA A 295 21.84 -30.99 -0.60
C ALA A 295 20.76 -31.63 0.29
N ASP A 296 20.51 -31.20 1.56
CA ASP A 296 19.72 -32.03 2.47
C ASP A 296 18.52 -31.36 3.13
N ILE A 297 17.98 -30.29 2.53
CA ILE A 297 16.75 -29.68 3.00
C ILE A 297 15.58 -30.31 2.25
N ARG A 298 14.67 -30.95 2.97
CA ARG A 298 13.53 -31.65 2.39
C ARG A 298 12.23 -31.10 2.93
N LEU A 299 11.18 -31.21 2.12
CA LEU A 299 9.82 -30.96 2.54
C LEU A 299 9.15 -32.30 2.84
N THR A 300 8.71 -32.48 4.08
CA THR A 300 7.99 -33.67 4.52
C THR A 300 6.53 -33.36 4.71
N PRO A 301 5.62 -34.02 3.99
CA PRO A 301 4.18 -33.83 4.17
C PRO A 301 3.73 -34.39 5.52
N LEU A 302 3.04 -33.56 6.31
CA LEU A 302 2.47 -33.93 7.60
C LEU A 302 0.96 -34.17 7.55
N GLY A 303 0.33 -33.99 6.40
CA GLY A 303 -1.12 -34.21 6.21
C GLY A 303 -1.97 -32.95 6.41
N PRO A 304 -3.28 -33.13 6.55
CA PRO A 304 -4.04 -34.38 6.40
C PRO A 304 -4.00 -34.93 4.98
N GLU A 305 -4.07 -36.25 4.86
CA GLU A 305 -4.12 -36.89 3.55
C GLU A 305 -5.37 -36.42 2.78
N ARG A 306 -5.19 -35.97 1.52
CA ARG A 306 -6.25 -35.43 0.66
C ARG A 306 -6.78 -34.05 1.07
N ALA A 307 -6.01 -33.28 1.82
CA ALA A 307 -6.33 -31.86 2.02
C ALA A 307 -6.46 -31.17 0.64
N ASN A 308 -7.56 -30.48 0.45
CA ASN A 308 -7.80 -29.63 -0.73
C ASN A 308 -8.57 -28.40 -0.26
N TRP A 309 -7.87 -27.56 0.49
CA TRP A 309 -8.47 -26.36 1.04
C TRP A 309 -8.68 -25.32 -0.05
N GLN A 310 -9.82 -24.65 0.02
CA GLN A 310 -10.18 -23.65 -0.97
C GLN A 310 -9.93 -22.24 -0.44
N GLU A 311 -9.41 -21.39 -1.30
CA GLU A 311 -9.25 -19.96 -1.01
C GLU A 311 -10.60 -19.28 -0.70
N PRO A 312 -10.65 -18.32 0.23
CA PRO A 312 -9.54 -17.77 1.01
C PRO A 312 -9.07 -18.70 2.12
N ILE A 313 -7.76 -18.76 2.37
CA ILE A 313 -7.14 -19.58 3.42
C ILE A 313 -6.30 -18.70 4.33
N ASP A 314 -6.47 -18.85 5.63
CA ASP A 314 -5.54 -18.33 6.64
C ASP A 314 -5.37 -19.35 7.76
N ALA A 315 -4.24 -19.29 8.47
CA ALA A 315 -3.95 -20.25 9.53
C ALA A 315 -3.23 -19.58 10.70
N ALA A 316 -3.49 -20.13 11.88
CA ALA A 316 -2.75 -19.80 13.09
C ALA A 316 -2.25 -21.09 13.74
N VAL A 317 -1.02 -21.07 14.21
CA VAL A 317 -0.36 -22.20 14.86
C VAL A 317 -0.18 -21.89 16.34
N ASP A 318 -0.60 -22.79 17.17
CA ASP A 318 -0.23 -22.75 18.57
C ASP A 318 1.23 -23.18 18.74
N ARG A 319 2.02 -22.31 19.30
CA ARG A 319 3.45 -22.56 19.44
C ARG A 319 3.76 -23.74 20.37
N ASP A 320 3.02 -23.90 21.44
CA ASP A 320 3.29 -24.88 22.49
C ASP A 320 2.81 -26.28 22.12
N SER A 321 1.55 -26.41 21.70
CA SER A 321 0.98 -27.71 21.32
C SER A 321 1.34 -28.12 19.89
N GLY A 322 1.67 -27.15 19.03
CA GLY A 322 1.83 -27.36 17.61
C GLY A 322 0.52 -27.55 16.85
N ASP A 323 -0.64 -27.41 17.50
CA ASP A 323 -1.94 -27.52 16.85
C ASP A 323 -2.15 -26.35 15.88
N VAL A 324 -2.89 -26.61 14.81
CA VAL A 324 -3.10 -25.65 13.73
C VAL A 324 -4.59 -25.40 13.56
N VAL A 325 -4.99 -24.15 13.58
CA VAL A 325 -6.34 -23.74 13.20
C VAL A 325 -6.29 -23.12 11.81
N ILE A 326 -7.11 -23.63 10.91
CA ILE A 326 -7.18 -23.19 9.51
C ILE A 326 -8.59 -22.68 9.22
N TYR A 327 -8.66 -21.50 8.63
CA TYR A 327 -9.85 -21.01 7.96
C TYR A 327 -9.74 -21.27 6.46
N THR A 328 -10.77 -21.86 5.88
CA THR A 328 -10.85 -22.13 4.44
C THR A 328 -12.28 -21.93 3.96
N ARG A 329 -12.49 -20.93 3.11
CA ARG A 329 -13.75 -20.60 2.42
C ARG A 329 -15.03 -20.93 3.22
N GLY A 330 -15.18 -20.31 4.38
CA GLY A 330 -16.37 -20.47 5.23
C GLY A 330 -16.33 -21.65 6.17
N ARG A 331 -15.18 -22.31 6.36
CA ARG A 331 -14.99 -23.37 7.34
C ARG A 331 -13.77 -23.12 8.21
N LEU A 332 -13.93 -23.39 9.50
CA LEU A 332 -12.84 -23.46 10.47
C LEU A 332 -12.52 -24.93 10.73
N LEU A 333 -11.23 -25.26 10.68
CA LEU A 333 -10.72 -26.59 10.95
C LEU A 333 -9.72 -26.48 12.11
N ASN A 334 -9.87 -27.33 13.11
CA ASN A 334 -8.86 -27.51 14.15
C ASN A 334 -8.10 -28.80 13.85
N LEU A 335 -6.81 -28.69 13.61
CA LEU A 335 -5.94 -29.82 13.33
C LEU A 335 -5.05 -30.07 14.52
N GLN A 336 -5.15 -31.26 15.06
CA GLN A 336 -4.30 -31.72 16.16
C GLN A 336 -3.17 -32.58 15.63
N ARG A 337 -2.02 -32.40 16.25
CA ARG A 337 -0.85 -33.18 15.91
C ARG A 337 -0.89 -34.54 16.58
N GLN A 338 -0.84 -35.61 15.79
CA GLN A 338 -0.72 -36.96 16.25
C GLN A 338 0.59 -37.60 15.74
N GLY A 339 1.65 -37.51 16.57
CA GLY A 339 2.99 -37.90 16.16
C GLY A 339 3.53 -37.01 15.02
N ASP A 340 3.81 -37.61 13.87
CA ASP A 340 4.29 -36.91 12.67
C ASP A 340 3.17 -36.56 11.67
N ARG A 341 1.91 -36.60 12.09
CA ARG A 341 0.77 -36.28 11.20
C ARG A 341 -0.20 -35.31 11.87
N TYR A 342 -0.89 -34.53 11.04
CA TYR A 342 -2.01 -33.71 11.43
C TYR A 342 -3.33 -34.35 11.05
N GLU A 343 -4.25 -34.41 12.00
CA GLU A 343 -5.62 -34.89 11.78
C GLU A 343 -6.62 -33.79 12.16
N VAL A 344 -7.73 -33.71 11.42
CA VAL A 344 -8.81 -32.79 11.74
C VAL A 344 -9.55 -33.31 12.98
N SER A 345 -9.45 -32.57 14.09
CA SER A 345 -10.09 -32.89 15.35
C SER A 345 -11.47 -32.26 15.50
N ALA A 346 -11.68 -31.11 14.90
CA ALA A 346 -12.96 -30.41 14.89
C ALA A 346 -13.10 -29.57 13.60
N GLU A 347 -14.35 -29.42 13.16
CA GLU A 347 -14.75 -28.63 12.01
C GLU A 347 -16.00 -27.82 12.37
N HIS A 348 -16.05 -26.58 11.89
CA HIS A 348 -17.19 -25.68 12.06
C HIS A 348 -17.43 -24.87 10.79
N ASP A 349 -18.66 -24.94 10.27
CA ASP A 349 -19.08 -24.11 9.14
C ASP A 349 -19.43 -22.71 9.62
N THR A 350 -18.75 -21.72 9.10
CA THR A 350 -19.01 -20.31 9.41
C THR A 350 -20.13 -19.75 8.52
N ALA A 351 -20.86 -18.75 9.00
CA ALA A 351 -21.99 -18.19 8.28
C ALA A 351 -21.62 -17.49 6.95
N ASP A 352 -20.37 -17.08 6.80
CA ASP A 352 -19.87 -16.34 5.64
C ASP A 352 -18.56 -16.95 5.14
N ALA A 353 -18.39 -16.98 3.82
CA ALA A 353 -17.21 -17.50 3.13
C ALA A 353 -16.23 -16.39 2.71
N SER A 354 -16.42 -15.14 3.18
CA SER A 354 -15.52 -14.03 2.89
C SER A 354 -14.12 -14.24 3.48
N ALA A 355 -13.14 -13.49 2.98
CA ALA A 355 -11.79 -13.55 3.49
C ALA A 355 -11.73 -13.14 4.98
N ALA A 356 -10.99 -13.92 5.76
CA ALA A 356 -10.82 -13.67 7.18
C ALA A 356 -9.39 -14.02 7.61
N LEU A 357 -8.92 -13.36 8.69
CA LEU A 357 -7.66 -13.67 9.36
C LEU A 357 -7.95 -14.42 10.67
N VAL A 358 -7.13 -15.42 10.93
CA VAL A 358 -7.22 -16.26 12.13
C VAL A 358 -6.17 -15.82 13.15
N GLY A 359 -6.59 -15.70 14.40
CA GLY A 359 -5.71 -15.48 15.55
C GLY A 359 -6.04 -16.42 16.70
N LEU A 360 -5.06 -16.69 17.53
CA LEU A 360 -5.23 -17.47 18.75
C LEU A 360 -5.06 -16.57 19.98
N LEU A 361 -5.99 -16.65 20.91
CA LEU A 361 -5.99 -15.89 22.16
C LEU A 361 -6.37 -16.85 23.30
N ALA A 362 -5.39 -17.38 24.02
CA ALA A 362 -5.57 -18.45 24.99
C ALA A 362 -6.43 -19.62 24.43
N GLU A 363 -7.55 -19.92 25.07
CA GLU A 363 -8.50 -20.97 24.66
C GLU A 363 -9.54 -20.47 23.62
N THR A 364 -9.27 -19.36 22.96
CA THR A 364 -10.20 -18.75 21.99
C THR A 364 -9.55 -18.61 20.62
N VAL A 365 -10.25 -19.09 19.60
CA VAL A 365 -9.94 -18.79 18.21
C VAL A 365 -10.69 -17.52 17.83
N VAL A 366 -9.96 -16.53 17.31
CA VAL A 366 -10.51 -15.26 16.86
C VAL A 366 -10.45 -15.24 15.34
N LEU A 367 -11.60 -15.10 14.71
CA LEU A 367 -11.74 -14.95 13.27
C LEU A 367 -12.12 -13.48 12.98
N THR A 368 -11.26 -12.78 12.26
CA THR A 368 -11.49 -11.37 11.88
C THR A 368 -11.76 -11.29 10.40
N ARG A 369 -12.98 -10.90 10.03
CA ARG A 369 -13.44 -10.87 8.64
C ARG A 369 -13.04 -9.60 7.90
N GLN A 370 -13.15 -9.66 6.59
CA GLN A 370 -12.81 -8.54 5.70
C GLN A 370 -13.62 -7.27 6.00
N ASP A 371 -14.87 -7.38 6.42
CA ASP A 371 -15.71 -6.25 6.83
C ASP A 371 -15.39 -5.70 8.22
N GLY A 372 -14.44 -6.33 8.93
CA GLY A 372 -14.04 -5.99 10.28
C GLY A 372 -14.80 -6.75 11.37
N ALA A 373 -15.77 -7.58 11.04
CA ALA A 373 -16.48 -8.39 12.03
C ALA A 373 -15.52 -9.37 12.73
N ILE A 374 -15.69 -9.52 14.05
CA ILE A 374 -14.87 -10.40 14.88
C ILE A 374 -15.76 -11.48 15.46
N GLU A 375 -15.46 -12.71 15.12
CA GLU A 375 -16.10 -13.91 15.63
C GLU A 375 -15.14 -14.65 16.58
N ARG A 376 -15.68 -15.26 17.61
CA ARG A 376 -14.91 -15.99 18.61
C ARG A 376 -15.41 -17.41 18.72
N TYR A 377 -14.49 -18.36 18.76
CA TYR A 377 -14.78 -19.77 18.89
C TYR A 377 -13.96 -20.37 20.01
N GLN A 378 -14.51 -21.35 20.69
CA GLN A 378 -13.76 -22.10 21.68
C GLN A 378 -12.74 -22.99 20.97
N ARG A 379 -11.50 -22.90 21.37
CA ARG A 379 -10.43 -23.74 20.84
C ARG A 379 -10.75 -25.23 21.10
N GLY A 380 -10.36 -26.09 20.21
CA GLY A 380 -10.61 -27.53 20.28
C GLY A 380 -11.96 -27.93 19.69
N ALA A 381 -13.07 -27.50 20.25
CA ALA A 381 -14.41 -27.84 19.78
C ALA A 381 -14.92 -26.94 18.65
N LEU A 382 -14.29 -25.78 18.41
CA LEU A 382 -14.72 -24.76 17.46
C LEU A 382 -16.20 -24.32 17.64
N SER A 383 -16.73 -24.45 18.87
CA SER A 383 -18.07 -23.97 19.18
C SER A 383 -18.07 -22.43 19.25
N PRO A 384 -19.03 -21.75 18.61
CA PRO A 384 -19.10 -20.30 18.67
C PRO A 384 -19.31 -19.82 20.12
N ARG A 385 -18.58 -18.79 20.52
CA ARG A 385 -18.78 -18.10 21.78
C ARG A 385 -19.71 -16.92 21.54
N GLU A 386 -20.78 -16.84 22.30
CA GLU A 386 -21.63 -15.67 22.30
C GLU A 386 -20.84 -14.46 22.81
N GLY A 387 -20.66 -13.46 21.99
CA GLY A 387 -19.98 -12.21 22.30
C GLY A 387 -20.63 -11.04 21.58
N ILE A 388 -20.34 -9.83 22.05
CA ILE A 388 -20.81 -8.61 21.40
C ILE A 388 -20.20 -8.56 20.00
N ALA A 389 -21.05 -8.57 18.97
CA ALA A 389 -20.65 -8.41 17.57
C ALA A 389 -20.21 -6.94 17.32
N VAL A 390 -19.09 -6.55 17.89
CA VAL A 390 -18.48 -5.24 17.63
C VAL A 390 -17.27 -5.50 16.75
N GLY A 391 -17.37 -5.07 15.51
CA GLY A 391 -16.31 -5.17 14.52
C GLY A 391 -15.31 -4.02 14.59
N LEU A 392 -14.24 -4.17 13.84
CA LEU A 392 -13.31 -3.10 13.50
C LEU A 392 -14.01 -2.12 12.55
N SER A 393 -13.59 -0.87 12.58
CA SER A 393 -14.09 0.15 11.64
C SER A 393 -13.46 0.05 10.24
N ALA A 394 -12.46 -0.82 10.06
CA ALA A 394 -11.79 -1.08 8.79
C ALA A 394 -11.38 -2.55 8.69
N SER A 395 -11.14 -3.00 7.46
CA SER A 395 -10.67 -4.37 7.18
C SER A 395 -9.36 -4.66 7.90
N PRO A 396 -9.18 -5.88 8.45
CA PRO A 396 -7.94 -6.30 9.06
C PRO A 396 -6.84 -6.48 8.00
N LYS A 397 -5.60 -6.19 8.38
CA LYS A 397 -4.40 -6.41 7.55
C LYS A 397 -3.51 -7.53 8.12
N GLN A 398 -3.32 -7.52 9.43
CA GLN A 398 -2.44 -8.47 10.11
C GLN A 398 -3.00 -8.79 11.50
N VAL A 399 -2.81 -10.03 11.91
CA VAL A 399 -3.07 -10.49 13.27
C VAL A 399 -1.74 -10.93 13.89
N ALA A 400 -1.47 -10.50 15.11
CA ALA A 400 -0.28 -10.86 15.87
C ALA A 400 -0.69 -11.29 17.30
N GLY A 401 -0.34 -12.51 17.67
CA GLY A 401 -0.54 -13.04 19.03
C GLY A 401 0.73 -12.96 19.87
N SER A 402 0.58 -12.66 21.15
CA SER A 402 1.71 -12.75 22.08
C SER A 402 2.15 -14.20 22.28
N PRO A 403 3.44 -14.45 22.60
CA PRO A 403 3.96 -15.79 22.78
C PRO A 403 3.22 -16.61 23.85
N ASP A 404 2.78 -15.94 24.90
CA ASP A 404 2.02 -16.55 26.02
C ASP A 404 0.50 -16.71 25.73
N GLY A 405 0.05 -16.30 24.54
CA GLY A 405 -1.34 -16.33 24.14
C GLY A 405 -2.26 -15.37 24.91
N SER A 406 -1.73 -14.49 25.77
CA SER A 406 -2.53 -13.59 26.60
C SER A 406 -3.08 -12.38 25.84
N ARG A 407 -2.41 -11.95 24.76
CA ARG A 407 -2.74 -10.77 23.96
C ARG A 407 -2.84 -11.10 22.48
N LEU A 408 -3.83 -10.51 21.84
CA LEU A 408 -4.00 -10.58 20.39
C LEU A 408 -4.19 -9.17 19.84
N LEU A 409 -3.33 -8.77 18.92
CA LEU A 409 -3.39 -7.47 18.26
C LEU A 409 -3.80 -7.64 16.80
N ILE A 410 -4.68 -6.75 16.34
CA ILE A 410 -5.09 -6.66 14.95
C ILE A 410 -4.68 -5.32 14.40
N LEU A 411 -3.87 -5.32 13.35
CA LEU A 411 -3.56 -4.15 12.55
C LEU A 411 -4.60 -4.02 11.45
N ASP A 412 -5.29 -2.88 11.36
CA ASP A 412 -6.27 -2.61 10.31
C ASP A 412 -5.63 -1.90 9.09
N HIS A 413 -6.36 -1.83 7.97
CA HIS A 413 -5.93 -1.11 6.78
C HIS A 413 -5.87 0.42 6.95
N GLN A 414 -6.47 0.97 8.01
CA GLN A 414 -6.29 2.35 8.43
C GLN A 414 -5.04 2.52 9.33
N ARG A 415 -4.23 1.43 9.46
CA ARG A 415 -2.96 1.42 10.20
C ARG A 415 -3.10 1.67 11.70
N ARG A 416 -4.24 1.31 12.24
CA ARG A 416 -4.52 1.34 13.67
C ARG A 416 -4.39 -0.05 14.24
N VAL A 417 -3.93 -0.14 15.47
CA VAL A 417 -3.80 -1.40 16.20
C VAL A 417 -4.94 -1.52 17.18
N HIS A 418 -5.61 -2.64 17.13
CA HIS A 418 -6.69 -2.99 18.03
C HIS A 418 -6.27 -4.18 18.89
N GLU A 419 -6.44 -4.09 20.17
CA GLU A 419 -6.25 -5.20 21.11
C GLU A 419 -7.57 -5.94 21.28
N VAL A 420 -7.54 -7.23 21.05
CA VAL A 420 -8.70 -8.12 21.21
C VAL A 420 -8.59 -8.85 22.53
N THR A 421 -9.64 -8.80 23.31
CA THR A 421 -9.79 -9.53 24.56
C THR A 421 -10.68 -10.77 24.36
N THR A 422 -10.61 -11.72 25.29
CA THR A 422 -11.46 -12.92 25.28
C THR A 422 -12.95 -12.58 25.37
N GLU A 423 -13.28 -11.49 26.07
CA GLU A 423 -14.63 -10.97 26.24
C GLU A 423 -14.63 -9.46 26.01
N GLY A 424 -15.61 -8.96 25.29
CA GLY A 424 -15.76 -7.52 25.06
C GLY A 424 -15.33 -7.04 23.66
N PRO A 425 -15.53 -5.73 23.38
CA PRO A 425 -15.19 -5.14 22.10
C PRO A 425 -13.66 -4.97 21.95
N PRO A 426 -13.15 -4.98 20.71
CA PRO A 426 -11.75 -4.62 20.46
C PRO A 426 -11.49 -3.16 20.89
N GLN A 427 -10.37 -2.93 21.53
CA GLN A 427 -9.96 -1.61 21.99
C GLN A 427 -8.76 -1.12 21.19
N LEU A 428 -8.65 0.19 20.95
CA LEU A 428 -7.44 0.76 20.36
C LEU A 428 -6.28 0.55 21.33
N ALA A 429 -5.22 -0.07 20.84
CA ALA A 429 -4.00 -0.23 21.63
C ALA A 429 -3.37 1.15 21.92
N GLY A 430 -3.09 1.43 23.17
CA GLY A 430 -2.56 2.72 23.65
C GLY A 430 -1.08 2.93 23.31
N LEU A 431 -0.65 2.67 22.09
CA LEU A 431 0.73 2.84 21.66
C LEU A 431 1.10 4.32 21.54
N ARG A 432 2.03 4.79 22.36
CA ARG A 432 2.43 6.20 22.39
C ARG A 432 3.22 6.60 21.14
N GLY A 433 2.77 7.67 20.50
CA GLY A 433 3.53 8.36 19.44
C GLY A 433 3.44 7.72 18.05
N GLN A 434 2.66 6.65 17.85
CA GLN A 434 2.65 5.96 16.57
C GLN A 434 1.37 6.19 15.77
N ARG A 435 1.61 6.50 14.49
CA ARG A 435 0.60 6.56 13.45
C ARG A 435 1.14 5.82 12.22
N ASN A 436 0.26 5.19 11.47
CA ASN A 436 0.62 4.55 10.19
C ASN A 436 1.48 3.29 10.30
N LEU A 437 1.12 2.36 11.19
CA LEU A 437 1.82 1.09 11.34
C LEU A 437 1.65 0.19 10.11
N THR A 438 2.70 -0.56 9.78
CA THR A 438 2.75 -1.43 8.60
C THR A 438 2.92 -2.90 8.93
N ALA A 439 3.60 -3.23 10.03
CA ALA A 439 3.79 -4.59 10.50
C ALA A 439 3.93 -4.64 12.01
N LEU A 440 3.57 -5.77 12.60
CA LEU A 440 3.63 -6.05 14.04
C LEU A 440 4.28 -7.40 14.29
N ALA A 441 5.03 -7.51 15.38
CA ALA A 441 5.49 -8.78 15.92
C ALA A 441 5.68 -8.68 17.44
N PHE A 442 5.46 -9.77 18.16
CA PHE A 442 5.82 -9.84 19.56
C PHE A 442 7.22 -10.43 19.75
N THR A 443 7.96 -9.91 20.72
CA THR A 443 9.20 -10.51 21.21
C THR A 443 8.90 -11.74 22.06
N SER A 444 9.94 -12.56 22.36
CA SER A 444 9.83 -13.67 23.31
C SER A 444 9.34 -13.21 24.69
N ASP A 445 9.71 -12.00 25.10
CA ASP A 445 9.38 -11.41 26.41
C ASP A 445 7.98 -10.77 26.47
N GLY A 446 7.25 -10.80 25.36
CA GLY A 446 5.89 -10.24 25.26
C GLY A 446 5.85 -8.74 24.94
N ASP A 447 6.98 -8.11 24.62
CA ASP A 447 7.01 -6.75 24.08
C ASP A 447 6.58 -6.73 22.63
N LEU A 448 6.16 -5.56 22.13
CA LEU A 448 5.68 -5.39 20.78
C LEU A 448 6.69 -4.64 19.92
N LEU A 449 7.12 -5.26 18.84
CA LEU A 449 7.78 -4.57 17.74
C LEU A 449 6.75 -4.09 16.73
N ALA A 450 6.78 -2.81 16.41
CA ALA A 450 5.91 -2.23 15.40
C ALA A 450 6.72 -1.42 14.39
N ALA A 451 6.55 -1.75 13.11
CA ALA A 451 7.08 -0.96 12.03
C ALA A 451 6.06 0.08 11.57
N ASP A 452 6.52 1.27 11.24
CA ASP A 452 5.68 2.31 10.67
C ASP A 452 5.96 2.50 9.15
N ARG A 453 5.24 3.43 8.54
CA ARG A 453 5.42 3.77 7.11
C ARG A 453 6.80 4.36 6.82
N LEU A 454 7.44 4.96 7.81
CA LEU A 454 8.82 5.36 7.74
C LEU A 454 9.71 4.11 7.88
N PRO A 455 10.93 4.13 7.36
CA PRO A 455 11.86 3.03 7.57
C PRO A 455 12.32 2.97 9.03
N ARG A 456 11.39 2.60 9.91
CA ARG A 456 11.61 2.56 11.36
C ARG A 456 10.84 1.42 12.01
N VAL A 457 11.47 0.75 12.98
CA VAL A 457 10.85 -0.20 13.91
C VAL A 457 10.98 0.35 15.32
N THR A 458 9.92 0.25 16.09
CA THR A 458 9.89 0.69 17.48
C THR A 458 9.49 -0.49 18.38
N ARG A 459 10.21 -0.68 19.49
CA ARG A 459 9.86 -1.64 20.55
C ARG A 459 9.02 -0.93 21.60
N TYR A 460 7.90 -1.53 21.91
CA TYR A 460 6.99 -1.09 22.95
C TYR A 460 6.96 -2.13 24.06
N ASN A 461 7.09 -1.69 25.28
CA ASN A 461 6.83 -2.55 26.43
C ASN A 461 5.35 -2.89 26.56
N GLN A 462 5.02 -3.80 27.46
CA GLN A 462 3.64 -4.25 27.70
C GLN A 462 2.68 -3.12 28.08
N SER A 463 3.18 -2.01 28.62
CA SER A 463 2.38 -0.81 28.95
C SER A 463 2.19 0.16 27.79
N GLY A 464 2.73 -0.12 26.59
CA GLY A 464 2.69 0.73 25.39
C GLY A 464 3.68 1.89 25.41
N GLY A 465 4.65 1.88 26.33
CA GLY A 465 5.78 2.81 26.35
C GLY A 465 6.86 2.41 25.35
N VAL A 466 7.54 3.40 24.74
CA VAL A 466 8.66 3.17 23.84
C VAL A 466 9.90 2.79 24.64
N GLU A 467 10.54 1.69 24.29
CA GLU A 467 11.83 1.26 24.86
C GLU A 467 12.98 1.56 23.90
N ASP A 468 12.89 1.08 22.65
CA ASP A 468 13.91 1.23 21.65
C ASP A 468 13.31 1.63 20.29
N SER A 469 14.13 2.22 19.44
CA SER A 469 13.74 2.58 18.07
C SER A 469 14.93 2.45 17.13
N TRP A 470 14.73 1.75 16.02
CA TRP A 470 15.73 1.51 14.98
C TRP A 470 15.28 2.12 13.68
N GLU A 471 16.08 3.01 13.12
CA GLU A 471 15.80 3.65 11.85
C GLU A 471 16.83 3.22 10.81
N TRP A 472 16.36 3.02 9.56
CA TRP A 472 17.25 2.84 8.41
C TRP A 472 17.03 3.97 7.43
N ASN A 473 17.96 4.90 7.43
CA ASN A 473 17.90 6.10 6.60
C ASN A 473 19.06 6.05 5.60
N GLU A 474 18.85 5.40 4.46
CA GLU A 474 19.88 5.26 3.43
C GLU A 474 19.62 6.23 2.28
N GLY A 475 20.60 7.10 2.01
CA GLY A 475 20.76 7.85 0.76
C GLY A 475 19.59 8.76 0.38
N PHE A 476 18.81 8.37 -0.62
CA PHE A 476 17.73 9.18 -1.21
C PHE A 476 16.55 9.44 -0.26
N ALA A 477 16.37 8.62 0.77
CA ALA A 477 15.27 8.78 1.74
C ALA A 477 15.35 10.13 2.47
N TRP A 478 16.55 10.61 2.80
CA TRP A 478 16.75 11.92 3.39
C TRP A 478 16.31 13.06 2.44
N ALA A 479 16.77 13.03 1.19
CA ALA A 479 16.40 14.04 0.19
C ALA A 479 14.90 14.02 -0.10
N PHE A 480 14.28 12.83 -0.12
CA PHE A 480 12.85 12.68 -0.30
C PHE A 480 12.07 13.32 0.86
N GLN A 481 12.45 13.03 2.11
CA GLN A 481 11.74 13.49 3.30
C GLN A 481 11.90 15.01 3.53
N TRP A 482 13.07 15.54 3.28
CA TRP A 482 13.38 16.95 3.61
C TRP A 482 13.24 17.92 2.43
N LEU A 483 13.30 17.45 1.20
CA LEU A 483 13.20 18.31 0.02
C LEU A 483 11.92 18.03 -0.79
N ILE A 484 11.71 16.78 -1.21
CA ILE A 484 10.63 16.46 -2.15
C ILE A 484 9.26 16.52 -1.46
N HIS A 485 9.13 15.96 -0.26
CA HIS A 485 7.87 15.96 0.49
C HIS A 485 7.37 17.36 0.86
N PRO A 486 8.16 18.28 1.46
CA PRO A 486 7.72 19.64 1.76
C PRO A 486 7.36 20.42 0.50
N LEU A 487 8.17 20.30 -0.57
CA LEU A 487 7.91 20.98 -1.83
C LEU A 487 6.58 20.56 -2.45
N ARG A 488 6.28 19.27 -2.40
CA ARG A 488 5.01 18.71 -2.86
C ARG A 488 3.82 19.16 -2.03
N THR A 489 4.00 19.33 -0.72
CA THR A 489 2.91 19.80 0.18
C THR A 489 2.52 21.26 -0.11
N VAL A 490 3.48 22.09 -0.54
CA VAL A 490 3.25 23.51 -0.85
C VAL A 490 2.71 23.72 -2.26
N LEU A 491 3.17 22.91 -3.23
CA LEU A 491 2.75 23.04 -4.62
C LEU A 491 1.42 22.27 -4.84
N PRO A 492 0.54 22.78 -5.70
CA PRO A 492 -0.68 22.08 -6.06
C PRO A 492 -0.34 20.77 -6.78
N ASN A 493 -1.03 19.69 -6.41
CA ASN A 493 -0.82 18.36 -6.96
C ASN A 493 -2.01 17.92 -7.82
N PRO A 494 -2.10 18.36 -9.08
CA PRO A 494 -3.20 17.97 -9.95
C PRO A 494 -3.21 16.46 -10.27
N ASP A 495 -2.06 15.77 -10.14
CA ASP A 495 -1.97 14.32 -10.34
C ASP A 495 -2.66 13.52 -9.23
N GLU A 496 -2.82 14.07 -8.03
CA GLU A 496 -3.65 13.44 -7.00
C GLU A 496 -5.13 13.50 -7.36
N LEU A 497 -5.55 14.50 -8.13
CA LEU A 497 -6.89 14.57 -8.70
C LEU A 497 -7.14 13.48 -9.74
N ASP A 498 -6.09 12.98 -10.43
CA ASP A 498 -6.15 11.84 -11.34
C ASP A 498 -6.57 10.54 -10.61
N GLN A 499 -6.22 10.39 -9.34
CA GLN A 499 -6.65 9.25 -8.53
C GLN A 499 -8.17 9.24 -8.31
N LEU A 500 -8.82 10.43 -8.24
CA LEU A 500 -10.28 10.54 -8.21
C LEU A 500 -10.91 9.99 -9.49
N VAL A 501 -10.33 10.31 -10.64
CA VAL A 501 -10.79 9.79 -11.93
C VAL A 501 -10.60 8.29 -11.99
N ARG A 502 -9.43 7.80 -11.57
CA ARG A 502 -9.11 6.36 -11.52
C ARG A 502 -10.10 5.59 -10.64
N HIS A 503 -10.41 6.13 -9.47
CA HIS A 503 -11.40 5.54 -8.57
C HIS A 503 -12.82 5.60 -9.14
N ALA A 504 -13.20 6.74 -9.74
CA ALA A 504 -14.53 6.93 -10.34
C ALA A 504 -14.78 5.99 -11.54
N VAL A 505 -13.75 5.75 -12.36
CA VAL A 505 -13.85 4.85 -13.53
C VAL A 505 -13.86 3.37 -13.12
N GLY A 506 -13.49 3.06 -11.85
CA GLY A 506 -13.34 1.67 -11.39
C GLY A 506 -12.08 1.00 -11.93
N ALA A 507 -11.10 1.78 -12.39
CA ALA A 507 -9.78 1.29 -12.78
C ALA A 507 -8.84 1.12 -11.56
N VAL A 508 -9.37 1.20 -10.36
CA VAL A 508 -8.69 0.69 -9.16
C VAL A 508 -8.66 -0.81 -9.32
N ASP A 509 -7.49 -1.40 -9.12
CA ASP A 509 -7.33 -2.83 -8.96
C ASP A 509 -8.05 -3.29 -7.67
N ASP A 510 -9.37 -3.25 -7.69
CA ASP A 510 -10.22 -4.17 -6.95
C ASP A 510 -10.13 -5.52 -7.67
N SER A 511 -8.92 -5.85 -8.14
CA SER A 511 -8.65 -7.13 -8.71
C SER A 511 -8.80 -8.10 -7.58
N ASP A 512 -9.99 -8.64 -7.58
CA ASP A 512 -10.13 -10.03 -7.42
C ASP A 512 -10.43 -10.46 -6.02
N GLY A 513 -11.41 -11.13 -6.00
CA GLY A 513 -11.86 -12.14 -5.12
C GLY A 513 -11.13 -12.27 -3.77
N PRO A 514 -11.83 -12.65 -2.74
CA PRO A 514 -11.39 -12.51 -1.36
C PRO A 514 -10.27 -13.53 -1.03
N LEU A 515 -9.08 -13.29 -1.51
CA LEU A 515 -7.90 -14.03 -1.09
C LEU A 515 -7.34 -13.42 0.20
N VAL A 516 -6.96 -14.24 1.16
CA VAL A 516 -6.29 -13.78 2.40
C VAL A 516 -5.02 -13.00 2.09
N GLY A 517 -4.32 -13.34 1.01
CA GLY A 517 -3.20 -12.56 0.50
C GLY A 517 -3.56 -11.11 0.18
N ASP A 518 -4.79 -10.83 -0.23
CA ASP A 518 -5.25 -9.47 -0.51
C ASP A 518 -5.58 -8.69 0.76
N LEU A 519 -5.99 -9.35 1.84
CA LEU A 519 -6.13 -8.71 3.15
C LEU A 519 -4.77 -8.28 3.69
N ARG A 520 -3.73 -9.07 3.49
CA ARG A 520 -2.37 -8.75 3.92
C ARG A 520 -1.67 -7.72 3.04
N ARG A 521 -2.11 -7.55 1.78
CA ARG A 521 -1.61 -6.49 0.90
C ARG A 521 -2.08 -5.14 1.42
N GLU A 522 -1.17 -4.20 1.45
CA GLU A 522 -1.49 -2.85 1.84
C GLU A 522 -2.38 -2.19 0.79
N ARG A 523 -3.65 -1.94 1.16
CA ARG A 523 -4.52 -1.05 0.38
C ARG A 523 -4.01 0.37 0.57
N GLU A 524 -3.63 1.00 -0.51
CA GLU A 524 -3.26 2.40 -0.49
C GLU A 524 -4.55 3.21 -0.20
N TYR A 525 -4.68 3.68 1.04
CA TYR A 525 -5.80 4.57 1.39
C TYR A 525 -5.59 5.90 0.67
N VAL A 526 -6.36 6.11 -0.37
CA VAL A 526 -6.34 7.34 -1.15
C VAL A 526 -7.24 8.36 -0.46
N ASP A 527 -6.64 9.39 0.10
CA ASP A 527 -7.40 10.54 0.58
C ASP A 527 -7.89 11.35 -0.62
N LEU A 528 -9.16 11.15 -0.94
CA LEU A 528 -9.80 11.77 -2.11
C LEU A 528 -10.12 13.26 -1.91
N TRP A 529 -10.27 13.72 -0.67
CA TRP A 529 -10.78 15.05 -0.37
C TRP A 529 -9.69 16.11 -0.14
N THR A 530 -8.60 15.73 0.49
CA THR A 530 -7.48 16.67 0.74
C THR A 530 -6.95 17.32 -0.54
N PRO A 531 -6.72 16.60 -1.66
CA PRO A 531 -6.29 17.22 -2.91
C PRO A 531 -7.31 18.22 -3.49
N VAL A 532 -8.60 17.97 -3.30
CA VAL A 532 -9.66 18.86 -3.76
C VAL A 532 -9.62 20.18 -2.99
N TRP A 533 -9.63 20.11 -1.65
CA TRP A 533 -9.65 21.30 -0.80
C TRP A 533 -8.36 22.13 -0.92
N THR A 534 -7.21 21.50 -0.98
CA THR A 534 -5.93 22.21 -1.17
C THR A 534 -5.87 22.91 -2.51
N SER A 535 -6.38 22.27 -3.57
CA SER A 535 -6.47 22.87 -4.91
C SER A 535 -7.42 24.06 -4.95
N ILE A 536 -8.60 23.96 -4.36
CA ILE A 536 -9.58 25.07 -4.26
C ILE A 536 -8.96 26.24 -3.49
N LEU A 537 -8.32 25.96 -2.35
CA LEU A 537 -7.67 27.00 -1.55
C LEU A 537 -6.55 27.70 -2.33
N PHE A 538 -5.72 26.92 -3.04
CA PHE A 538 -4.66 27.49 -3.88
C PHE A 538 -5.22 28.44 -4.94
N VAL A 539 -6.25 28.01 -5.69
CA VAL A 539 -6.89 28.85 -6.70
C VAL A 539 -7.47 30.12 -6.07
N ALA A 540 -8.15 30.01 -4.93
CA ALA A 540 -8.73 31.15 -4.23
C ALA A 540 -7.66 32.17 -3.80
N VAL A 541 -6.54 31.69 -3.25
CA VAL A 541 -5.39 32.54 -2.86
C VAL A 541 -4.78 33.23 -4.08
N MET A 542 -4.54 32.51 -5.18
CA MET A 542 -3.98 33.07 -6.41
C MET A 542 -4.90 34.15 -7.00
N LEU A 543 -6.21 33.92 -7.04
CA LEU A 543 -7.17 34.91 -7.51
C LEU A 543 -7.24 36.14 -6.58
N ALA A 544 -7.23 35.92 -5.26
CA ALA A 544 -7.20 37.02 -4.29
C ALA A 544 -5.98 37.92 -4.45
N ILE A 545 -4.79 37.32 -4.59
CA ILE A 545 -3.54 38.05 -4.83
C ILE A 545 -3.63 38.82 -6.16
N THR A 546 -4.16 38.22 -7.20
CA THR A 546 -4.32 38.83 -8.51
C THR A 546 -5.30 40.03 -8.46
N CYS A 547 -6.44 39.88 -7.80
CA CYS A 547 -7.42 40.94 -7.59
C CYS A 547 -6.79 42.12 -6.79
N TRP A 548 -6.12 41.80 -5.68
CA TRP A 548 -5.43 42.80 -4.89
C TRP A 548 -4.36 43.57 -5.69
N MET A 549 -3.64 42.89 -6.58
CA MET A 549 -2.66 43.52 -7.45
C MET A 549 -3.29 44.43 -8.50
N ILE A 550 -4.48 44.03 -9.06
CA ILE A 550 -5.22 44.82 -10.03
C ILE A 550 -5.76 46.12 -9.38
N GLU A 551 -6.24 46.08 -8.15
CA GLU A 551 -6.78 47.25 -7.45
C GLU A 551 -5.72 48.25 -7.06
N ARG A 552 -4.50 47.82 -6.76
CA ARG A 552 -3.40 48.70 -6.36
C ARG A 552 -2.61 49.30 -7.52
N ARG A 553 -2.84 48.84 -8.74
CA ARG A 553 -2.16 49.39 -9.92
C ARG A 553 -2.97 50.57 -10.51
N ASP A 554 -2.31 51.70 -10.62
CA ASP A 554 -2.75 52.80 -11.47
C ASP A 554 -2.43 52.42 -12.93
N TYR A 555 -3.48 52.39 -13.75
CA TYR A 555 -3.39 52.06 -15.18
C TYR A 555 -3.48 53.33 -16.01
#